data_f38815bb28284ddbc5eb8a5a1f2954fd
#
_entry.id   f38815bb28284ddbc5eb8a5a1f2954fd
#
_cell.length_a   1.000
_cell.length_b   1.000
_cell.length_c   1.000
_cell.angle_alpha   90.00
_cell.angle_beta   90.00
_cell.angle_gamma   90.00
#
_symmetry.space_group_name_H-M   'P 1'
#
loop_
_entity.id
_entity.type
_entity.pdbx_description
1 polymer ?
#
loop_
_entity_poly.entity_id
_entity_poly.type
_entity_poly.pdbx_seq_one_letter_code
_entity_poly.pdbx_strand_id
1 'polypeptide(L)'
;FNKNIDEDYQAMRDAVNCGDVSVERLDEAVTRILAMKASMGLVDKQQANSLIPEPEALDIVGCPEHLDLARKSADKAITLVKDTQNLLPISPEKTPRVRVYMLEDRLSGGFKDGGASEGSFIGKLSEAGFAVEKFNYEQLNFHEIFEEGVDDLKAKVDLVIYVANYDTASNQTTRRIDWIRMMAADAPWFVQDVPTLFVSLANPYHLFDAPMIKTYINGYSANDTVNEILV
;
A
#
# COMPACT_ATOMS: atom_id res chain seq x y z
N PHE A 1 0.01 -4.85 -23.31
CA PHE A 1 -1.09 -5.63 -23.93
C PHE A 1 -1.04 -5.46 -25.42
N ASN A 2 -1.03 -6.57 -26.15
CA ASN A 2 -1.06 -6.56 -27.60
C ASN A 2 -2.42 -6.04 -28.08
N LYS A 3 -2.41 -5.07 -28.97
CA LYS A 3 -3.64 -4.60 -29.62
C LYS A 3 -4.04 -5.49 -30.80
N ASN A 4 -3.02 -6.00 -31.52
CA ASN A 4 -3.18 -6.87 -32.67
C ASN A 4 -2.06 -7.91 -32.64
N ILE A 5 -2.40 -9.15 -32.34
CA ILE A 5 -1.41 -10.23 -32.21
C ILE A 5 -0.78 -10.61 -33.54
N ASP A 6 -1.50 -10.47 -34.64
CA ASP A 6 -0.99 -10.82 -36.00
C ASP A 6 0.08 -9.81 -36.44
N GLU A 7 -0.12 -8.51 -36.17
CA GLU A 7 0.88 -7.47 -36.43
C GLU A 7 2.13 -7.67 -35.54
N ASP A 8 1.97 -7.96 -34.27
CA ASP A 8 3.09 -8.20 -33.35
C ASP A 8 3.90 -9.44 -33.80
N TYR A 9 3.21 -10.51 -34.21
CA TYR A 9 3.86 -11.73 -34.70
C TYR A 9 4.61 -11.45 -35.98
N GLN A 10 4.02 -10.70 -36.92
CA GLN A 10 4.67 -10.33 -38.18
C GLN A 10 5.91 -9.46 -37.92
N ALA A 11 5.81 -8.46 -37.00
CA ALA A 11 6.92 -7.60 -36.63
C ALA A 11 8.10 -8.41 -36.06
N MET A 12 7.83 -9.40 -35.21
CA MET A 12 8.86 -10.30 -34.68
C MET A 12 9.52 -11.14 -35.80
N ARG A 13 8.74 -11.67 -36.70
CA ARG A 13 9.29 -12.41 -37.87
C ARG A 13 10.18 -11.54 -38.73
N ASP A 14 9.74 -10.33 -39.04
CA ASP A 14 10.49 -9.39 -39.85
C ASP A 14 11.79 -8.98 -39.18
N ALA A 15 11.78 -8.75 -37.84
CA ALA A 15 12.96 -8.45 -37.05
C ALA A 15 14.01 -9.59 -37.08
N VAL A 16 13.56 -10.83 -37.03
CA VAL A 16 14.48 -11.99 -37.19
C VAL A 16 14.99 -12.09 -38.62
N ASN A 17 14.13 -11.93 -39.66
CA ASN A 17 14.50 -12.05 -41.05
C ASN A 17 15.48 -10.97 -41.51
N CYS A 18 15.37 -9.73 -40.99
CA CYS A 18 16.29 -8.64 -41.31
C CYS A 18 17.55 -8.62 -40.43
N GLY A 19 17.61 -9.45 -39.39
CA GLY A 19 18.76 -9.56 -38.50
C GLY A 19 18.77 -8.59 -37.30
N ASP A 20 17.70 -7.81 -37.08
CA ASP A 20 17.55 -6.96 -35.90
C ASP A 20 17.46 -7.80 -34.62
N VAL A 21 16.91 -9.00 -34.73
CA VAL A 21 16.94 -10.03 -33.69
C VAL A 21 17.68 -11.24 -34.22
N SER A 22 18.82 -11.60 -33.66
CA SER A 22 19.56 -12.77 -34.10
C SER A 22 18.85 -14.09 -33.74
N VAL A 23 19.10 -15.14 -34.53
CA VAL A 23 18.55 -16.47 -34.25
C VAL A 23 19.04 -16.99 -32.91
N GLU A 24 20.31 -16.73 -32.56
CA GLU A 24 20.88 -17.13 -31.25
C GLU A 24 20.12 -16.48 -30.09
N ARG A 25 19.74 -15.20 -30.23
CA ARG A 25 18.95 -14.50 -29.20
C ARG A 25 17.55 -15.08 -29.09
N LEU A 26 16.93 -15.45 -30.21
CA LEU A 26 15.64 -16.13 -30.23
C LEU A 26 15.73 -17.50 -29.54
N ASP A 27 16.74 -18.31 -29.90
CA ASP A 27 16.97 -19.63 -29.31
C ASP A 27 17.24 -19.56 -27.80
N GLU A 28 17.99 -18.57 -27.36
CA GLU A 28 18.21 -18.31 -25.93
C GLU A 28 16.88 -18.05 -25.19
N ALA A 29 16.02 -17.20 -25.75
CA ALA A 29 14.72 -16.88 -25.14
C ALA A 29 13.80 -18.10 -25.08
N VAL A 30 13.71 -18.84 -26.21
CA VAL A 30 12.90 -20.07 -26.29
C VAL A 30 13.41 -21.12 -25.32
N THR A 31 14.75 -21.31 -25.25
CA THR A 31 15.38 -22.27 -24.32
C THR A 31 15.00 -21.95 -22.85
N ARG A 32 15.05 -20.68 -22.45
CA ARG A 32 14.66 -20.27 -21.08
C ARG A 32 13.18 -20.59 -20.80
N ILE A 33 12.30 -20.31 -21.75
CA ILE A 33 10.85 -20.59 -21.63
C ILE A 33 10.62 -22.11 -21.51
N LEU A 34 11.27 -22.91 -22.38
CA LEU A 34 11.14 -24.35 -22.37
C LEU A 34 11.72 -24.97 -21.10
N ALA A 35 12.87 -24.47 -20.62
CA ALA A 35 13.46 -24.92 -19.37
C ALA A 35 12.54 -24.66 -18.18
N MET A 36 11.90 -23.47 -18.12
CA MET A 36 10.91 -23.17 -17.10
C MET A 36 9.70 -24.12 -17.18
N LYS A 37 9.15 -24.37 -18.36
CA LYS A 37 8.06 -25.32 -18.56
C LYS A 37 8.43 -26.74 -18.16
N ALA A 38 9.65 -27.15 -18.49
CA ALA A 38 10.16 -28.48 -18.12
C ALA A 38 10.35 -28.60 -16.60
N SER A 39 10.88 -27.58 -15.93
CA SER A 39 11.02 -27.58 -14.46
C SER A 39 9.69 -27.69 -13.72
N MET A 40 8.61 -27.21 -14.33
CA MET A 40 7.24 -27.35 -13.83
C MET A 40 6.60 -28.70 -14.19
N GLY A 41 7.27 -29.55 -14.96
CA GLY A 41 6.76 -30.82 -15.45
C GLY A 41 5.56 -30.70 -16.39
N LEU A 42 5.42 -29.56 -17.12
CA LEU A 42 4.20 -29.31 -17.89
C LEU A 42 4.01 -30.28 -19.06
N VAL A 43 5.08 -30.79 -19.66
CA VAL A 43 4.98 -31.76 -20.76
C VAL A 43 4.41 -33.07 -20.26
N ASP A 44 4.93 -33.58 -19.14
CA ASP A 44 4.47 -34.84 -18.55
C ASP A 44 3.02 -34.70 -18.04
N LYS A 45 2.71 -33.58 -17.40
CA LYS A 45 1.34 -33.26 -16.94
C LYS A 45 0.34 -33.17 -18.09
N GLN A 46 0.75 -32.59 -19.24
CA GLN A 46 -0.10 -32.53 -20.42
C GLN A 46 -0.37 -33.92 -20.99
N GLN A 47 0.65 -34.78 -21.08
CA GLN A 47 0.49 -36.15 -21.55
C GLN A 47 -0.39 -36.98 -20.62
N ALA A 48 -0.30 -36.75 -19.32
CA ALA A 48 -1.11 -37.40 -18.29
C ALA A 48 -2.51 -36.77 -18.13
N ASN A 49 -2.86 -35.71 -18.89
CA ASN A 49 -4.09 -34.93 -18.73
C ASN A 49 -4.29 -34.37 -17.31
N SER A 50 -3.20 -33.95 -16.65
CA SER A 50 -3.16 -33.47 -15.26
C SER A 50 -2.62 -32.03 -15.14
N LEU A 51 -2.81 -31.20 -16.17
CA LEU A 51 -2.41 -29.79 -16.15
C LEU A 51 -3.19 -28.97 -15.13
N ILE A 52 -4.46 -29.31 -14.91
CA ILE A 52 -5.31 -28.71 -13.89
C ILE A 52 -5.18 -29.59 -12.65
N PRO A 53 -4.66 -29.05 -11.53
CA PRO A 53 -4.56 -29.82 -10.30
C PRO A 53 -5.94 -30.10 -9.70
N GLU A 54 -6.04 -31.12 -8.86
CA GLU A 54 -7.24 -31.39 -8.09
C GLU A 54 -7.55 -30.27 -7.10
N PRO A 55 -8.84 -30.06 -6.73
CA PRO A 55 -9.26 -28.97 -5.83
C PRO A 55 -8.48 -28.92 -4.50
N GLU A 56 -8.05 -30.05 -3.97
CA GLU A 56 -7.28 -30.18 -2.73
C GLU A 56 -5.91 -29.47 -2.81
N ALA A 57 -5.38 -29.25 -4.01
CA ALA A 57 -4.14 -28.49 -4.19
C ALA A 57 -4.30 -27.01 -3.79
N LEU A 58 -5.53 -26.50 -3.68
CA LEU A 58 -5.81 -25.15 -3.19
C LEU A 58 -5.57 -25.02 -1.68
N ASP A 59 -5.54 -26.10 -0.92
CA ASP A 59 -5.30 -26.10 0.53
C ASP A 59 -3.91 -25.52 0.90
N ILE A 60 -2.98 -25.51 -0.07
CA ILE A 60 -1.67 -24.89 0.13
C ILE A 60 -1.74 -23.35 0.09
N VAL A 61 -2.80 -22.77 -0.51
CA VAL A 61 -2.96 -21.32 -0.60
C VAL A 61 -3.37 -20.79 0.78
N GLY A 62 -2.52 -19.95 1.35
CA GLY A 62 -2.77 -19.43 2.70
C GLY A 62 -2.53 -20.45 3.82
N CYS A 63 -1.76 -21.52 3.56
CA CYS A 63 -1.34 -22.44 4.61
C CYS A 63 -0.51 -21.71 5.69
N PRO A 64 -0.41 -22.26 6.92
CA PRO A 64 0.28 -21.59 8.03
C PRO A 64 1.71 -21.16 7.71
N GLU A 65 2.45 -21.95 6.95
CA GLU A 65 3.82 -21.67 6.54
C GLU A 65 3.90 -20.45 5.63
N HIS A 66 2.95 -20.29 4.70
CA HIS A 66 2.86 -19.15 3.80
C HIS A 66 2.48 -17.88 4.56
N LEU A 67 1.55 -17.98 5.51
CA LEU A 67 1.14 -16.85 6.35
C LEU A 67 2.28 -16.39 7.27
N ASP A 68 3.03 -17.33 7.86
CA ASP A 68 4.21 -17.01 8.68
C ASP A 68 5.31 -16.34 7.84
N LEU A 69 5.54 -16.81 6.61
CA LEU A 69 6.49 -16.17 5.70
C LEU A 69 6.04 -14.76 5.31
N ALA A 70 4.76 -14.57 5.03
CA ALA A 70 4.19 -13.26 4.72
C ALA A 70 4.36 -12.28 5.90
N ARG A 71 4.07 -12.73 7.13
CA ARG A 71 4.26 -11.95 8.35
C ARG A 71 5.74 -11.56 8.56
N LYS A 72 6.66 -12.50 8.46
CA LYS A 72 8.10 -12.25 8.56
C LYS A 72 8.62 -11.28 7.48
N SER A 73 8.05 -11.36 6.29
CA SER A 73 8.40 -10.47 5.18
C SER A 73 7.90 -9.05 5.44
N ALA A 74 6.67 -8.91 5.92
CA ALA A 74 6.08 -7.62 6.28
C ALA A 74 6.85 -6.95 7.43
N ASP A 75 7.18 -7.70 8.48
CA ASP A 75 7.96 -7.20 9.63
C ASP A 75 9.33 -6.64 9.19
N LYS A 76 10.00 -7.32 8.27
CA LYS A 76 11.29 -6.87 7.73
C LYS A 76 11.18 -5.72 6.72
N ALA A 77 10.04 -5.59 6.06
CA ALA A 77 9.83 -4.57 5.04
C ALA A 77 9.47 -3.20 5.64
N ILE A 78 8.70 -3.16 6.72
CA ILE A 78 8.30 -1.93 7.39
C ILE A 78 9.54 -1.09 7.73
N THR A 79 9.53 0.17 7.32
CA THR A 79 10.71 1.02 7.39
C THR A 79 10.41 2.33 8.10
N LEU A 80 11.08 2.59 9.21
CA LEU A 80 11.13 3.92 9.82
C LEU A 80 12.05 4.81 8.98
N VAL A 81 11.44 5.74 8.24
CA VAL A 81 12.17 6.64 7.33
C VAL A 81 12.66 7.88 8.07
N LYS A 82 11.88 8.36 9.04
CA LYS A 82 12.16 9.60 9.77
C LYS A 82 11.54 9.53 11.16
N ASP A 83 12.29 9.91 12.19
CA ASP A 83 11.77 10.19 13.53
C ASP A 83 12.65 11.22 14.23
N THR A 84 12.45 12.49 13.91
CA THR A 84 13.24 13.61 14.46
C THR A 84 12.71 14.12 15.79
N GLN A 85 11.56 13.61 16.24
CA GLN A 85 10.96 13.97 17.53
C GLN A 85 11.06 12.83 18.56
N ASN A 86 11.67 11.68 18.22
CA ASN A 86 11.77 10.48 19.07
C ASN A 86 10.40 10.04 19.61
N LEU A 87 9.41 9.97 18.70
CA LEU A 87 8.03 9.64 19.06
C LEU A 87 7.84 8.15 19.34
N LEU A 88 8.54 7.32 18.59
CA LEU A 88 8.35 5.88 18.66
C LEU A 88 9.17 5.21 19.77
N PRO A 89 8.65 4.14 20.39
CA PRO A 89 7.31 3.57 20.20
C PRO A 89 6.22 4.41 20.86
N ILE A 90 5.05 4.47 20.23
CA ILE A 90 3.83 5.02 20.85
C ILE A 90 3.21 3.98 21.79
N SER A 91 2.46 4.44 22.80
CA SER A 91 1.69 3.55 23.66
C SER A 91 0.46 4.24 24.23
N PRO A 92 -0.62 3.49 24.56
CA PRO A 92 -1.83 4.05 25.16
C PRO A 92 -1.60 4.74 26.51
N GLU A 93 -0.56 4.34 27.25
CA GLU A 93 -0.22 4.96 28.55
C GLU A 93 0.35 6.38 28.38
N LYS A 94 1.05 6.63 27.27
CA LYS A 94 1.69 7.92 27.00
C LYS A 94 0.85 8.84 26.15
N THR A 95 0.17 8.27 25.15
CA THR A 95 -0.61 8.99 24.14
C THR A 95 -1.98 8.34 23.93
N PRO A 96 -2.85 8.33 24.97
CA PRO A 96 -4.10 7.59 24.93
C PRO A 96 -5.09 8.08 23.88
N ARG A 97 -5.13 9.37 23.59
CA ARG A 97 -6.11 10.00 22.70
C ARG A 97 -5.50 10.25 21.33
N VAL A 98 -5.96 9.54 20.32
CA VAL A 98 -5.40 9.57 18.98
C VAL A 98 -6.44 10.02 17.97
N ARG A 99 -6.13 11.06 17.17
CA ARG A 99 -6.92 11.40 15.98
C ARG A 99 -6.28 10.79 14.75
N VAL A 100 -7.07 10.08 13.94
CA VAL A 100 -6.61 9.42 12.71
C VAL A 100 -7.19 10.11 11.48
N TYR A 101 -6.31 10.53 10.58
CA TYR A 101 -6.65 11.02 9.24
C TYR A 101 -6.38 9.91 8.24
N MET A 102 -7.47 9.40 7.61
CA MET A 102 -7.35 8.41 6.54
C MET A 102 -7.27 9.14 5.19
N LEU A 103 -6.09 9.11 4.59
CA LEU A 103 -5.83 9.70 3.27
C LEU A 103 -5.94 8.58 2.22
N GLU A 104 -7.09 8.49 1.58
CA GLU A 104 -7.39 7.48 0.56
C GLU A 104 -7.84 8.10 -0.75
N ASP A 105 -7.69 7.36 -1.84
CA ASP A 105 -8.20 7.79 -3.14
C ASP A 105 -9.73 7.68 -3.20
N ARG A 106 -10.39 8.79 -3.06
CA ARG A 106 -11.86 8.91 -3.16
C ARG A 106 -12.38 8.85 -4.59
N LEU A 107 -11.48 8.95 -5.58
CA LEU A 107 -11.82 9.02 -7.00
C LEU A 107 -11.42 7.77 -7.78
N SER A 108 -10.85 6.74 -7.15
CA SER A 108 -10.50 5.51 -7.84
C SER A 108 -11.76 4.80 -8.29
N GLY A 109 -12.12 5.00 -9.55
CA GLY A 109 -13.30 4.37 -10.16
C GLY A 109 -13.25 2.85 -10.07
N GLY A 110 -13.95 2.27 -9.12
CA GLY A 110 -14.59 0.97 -9.26
C GLY A 110 -13.77 -0.30 -9.07
N PHE A 111 -12.48 -0.25 -8.78
CA PHE A 111 -11.66 -1.48 -8.66
C PHE A 111 -10.94 -1.66 -7.30
N LYS A 112 -11.22 -0.83 -6.32
CA LYS A 112 -10.65 -0.95 -4.98
C LYS A 112 -11.73 -0.94 -3.91
N ASP A 113 -11.68 -1.97 -3.07
CA ASP A 113 -12.32 -1.96 -1.76
C ASP A 113 -11.53 -1.01 -0.84
N GLY A 114 -11.77 0.30 -0.96
CA GLY A 114 -11.07 1.32 -0.17
C GLY A 114 -11.38 1.27 1.33
N GLY A 115 -12.35 0.47 1.74
CA GLY A 115 -12.78 0.40 3.14
C GLY A 115 -12.07 -0.65 4.01
N ALA A 116 -11.40 -1.64 3.43
CA ALA A 116 -10.82 -2.73 4.20
C ALA A 116 -9.61 -2.29 5.05
N SER A 117 -8.73 -1.44 4.50
CA SER A 117 -7.55 -0.96 5.23
C SER A 117 -7.90 0.00 6.37
N GLU A 118 -8.91 0.84 6.18
CA GLU A 118 -9.37 1.81 7.17
C GLU A 118 -9.89 1.12 8.43
N GLY A 119 -10.87 0.23 8.27
CA GLY A 119 -11.46 -0.50 9.41
C GLY A 119 -10.43 -1.34 10.15
N SER A 120 -9.50 -1.97 9.43
CA SER A 120 -8.45 -2.78 10.03
C SER A 120 -7.47 -1.95 10.86
N PHE A 121 -6.94 -0.84 10.35
CA PHE A 121 -5.96 -0.03 11.07
C PHE A 121 -6.55 0.63 12.34
N ILE A 122 -7.72 1.28 12.20
CA ILE A 122 -8.41 1.93 13.32
C ILE A 122 -8.85 0.90 14.36
N GLY A 123 -9.37 -0.25 13.92
CA GLY A 123 -9.76 -1.34 14.80
C GLY A 123 -8.60 -1.83 15.66
N LYS A 124 -7.43 -2.06 15.04
CA LYS A 124 -6.23 -2.51 15.75
C LYS A 124 -5.69 -1.49 16.75
N LEU A 125 -5.71 -0.20 16.43
CA LEU A 125 -5.39 0.85 17.40
C LEU A 125 -6.34 0.83 18.61
N SER A 126 -7.64 0.65 18.37
CA SER A 126 -8.63 0.57 19.45
C SER A 126 -8.44 -0.70 20.30
N GLU A 127 -8.14 -1.84 19.67
CA GLU A 127 -7.82 -3.10 20.35
C GLU A 127 -6.53 -3.00 21.20
N ALA A 128 -5.56 -2.21 20.72
CA ALA A 128 -4.33 -1.91 21.48
C ALA A 128 -4.55 -0.96 22.66
N GLY A 129 -5.76 -0.42 22.83
CA GLY A 129 -6.15 0.40 23.97
C GLY A 129 -6.12 1.91 23.74
N PHE A 130 -5.92 2.38 22.52
CA PHE A 130 -6.01 3.80 22.19
C PHE A 130 -7.48 4.26 22.10
N ALA A 131 -7.77 5.46 22.59
CA ALA A 131 -9.02 6.16 22.33
C ALA A 131 -8.93 6.86 20.98
N VAL A 132 -9.49 6.24 19.94
CA VAL A 132 -9.34 6.68 18.55
C VAL A 132 -10.50 7.54 18.11
N GLU A 133 -10.21 8.77 17.67
CA GLU A 133 -11.11 9.66 16.96
C GLU A 133 -10.75 9.66 15.46
N LYS A 134 -11.66 9.23 14.60
CA LYS A 134 -11.49 9.35 13.16
C LYS A 134 -11.87 10.76 12.70
N PHE A 135 -10.99 11.41 11.93
CA PHE A 135 -11.34 12.67 11.28
C PHE A 135 -12.47 12.46 10.26
N ASN A 136 -13.59 13.16 10.45
CA ASN A 136 -14.77 12.96 9.63
C ASN A 136 -14.84 13.99 8.50
N TYR A 137 -14.51 13.54 7.31
CA TYR A 137 -14.56 14.34 6.09
C TYR A 137 -15.97 14.72 5.61
N GLU A 138 -17.00 13.97 6.02
CA GLU A 138 -18.38 14.19 5.61
C GLU A 138 -19.06 15.30 6.41
N GLN A 139 -18.56 15.55 7.63
CA GLN A 139 -19.10 16.54 8.55
C GLN A 139 -18.34 17.86 8.57
N LEU A 140 -17.40 18.06 7.63
CA LEU A 140 -16.67 19.32 7.53
C LEU A 140 -17.61 20.47 7.20
N ASN A 141 -17.89 21.30 8.18
CA ASN A 141 -18.51 22.57 7.95
C ASN A 141 -17.47 23.71 8.02
N PHE A 142 -17.76 24.77 7.28
CA PHE A 142 -16.84 25.90 7.14
C PHE A 142 -16.52 26.57 8.48
N HIS A 143 -17.43 26.52 9.43
CA HIS A 143 -17.29 27.17 10.74
C HIS A 143 -16.32 26.39 11.63
N GLU A 144 -16.47 25.08 11.71
CA GLU A 144 -15.64 24.22 12.58
C GLU A 144 -14.17 24.18 12.14
N ILE A 145 -13.90 24.27 10.84
CA ILE A 145 -12.52 24.28 10.31
C ILE A 145 -11.73 25.51 10.83
N PHE A 146 -12.40 26.63 11.06
CA PHE A 146 -11.74 27.85 11.52
C PHE A 146 -11.76 28.03 13.02
N GLU A 147 -12.58 27.31 13.73
CA GLU A 147 -12.72 27.46 15.19
C GLU A 147 -11.73 26.61 15.97
N GLU A 148 -11.28 25.48 15.44
CA GLU A 148 -10.33 24.61 16.13
C GLU A 148 -8.90 25.17 16.03
N GLY A 149 -8.44 25.81 17.10
CA GLY A 149 -7.05 26.23 17.25
C GLY A 149 -6.14 25.10 17.72
N VAL A 150 -4.82 25.35 17.73
CA VAL A 150 -3.82 24.37 18.23
C VAL A 150 -4.09 23.96 19.66
N ASP A 151 -4.47 24.89 20.51
CA ASP A 151 -4.74 24.60 21.94
C ASP A 151 -5.99 23.75 22.11
N ASP A 152 -7.01 23.97 21.29
CA ASP A 152 -8.22 23.15 21.27
C ASP A 152 -7.90 21.72 20.81
N LEU A 153 -7.06 21.57 19.81
CA LEU A 153 -6.60 20.25 19.33
C LEU A 153 -5.80 19.53 20.42
N LYS A 154 -4.84 20.20 21.07
CA LYS A 154 -4.08 19.63 22.20
C LYS A 154 -4.96 19.21 23.38
N ALA A 155 -6.05 19.92 23.63
CA ALA A 155 -6.99 19.55 24.67
C ALA A 155 -7.74 18.25 24.34
N LYS A 156 -7.93 17.94 23.07
CA LYS A 156 -8.67 16.77 22.58
C LYS A 156 -7.80 15.54 22.38
N VAL A 157 -6.57 15.71 21.83
CA VAL A 157 -5.72 14.61 21.38
C VAL A 157 -4.28 14.74 21.88
N ASP A 158 -3.63 13.60 22.07
CA ASP A 158 -2.23 13.50 22.47
C ASP A 158 -1.33 13.20 21.25
N LEU A 159 -1.91 12.60 20.21
CA LEU A 159 -1.22 12.17 19.01
C LEU A 159 -2.14 12.28 17.78
N VAL A 160 -1.60 12.72 16.67
CA VAL A 160 -2.26 12.62 15.38
C VAL A 160 -1.55 11.57 14.52
N ILE A 161 -2.32 10.69 13.88
CA ILE A 161 -1.81 9.69 12.93
C ILE A 161 -2.43 9.95 11.55
N TYR A 162 -1.60 10.20 10.56
CA TYR A 162 -1.98 10.14 9.16
C TYR A 162 -1.73 8.75 8.61
N VAL A 163 -2.71 8.18 7.94
CA VAL A 163 -2.60 6.89 7.25
C VAL A 163 -2.90 7.11 5.77
N ALA A 164 -1.88 7.03 4.93
CA ALA A 164 -2.01 7.26 3.50
C ALA A 164 -2.02 5.92 2.74
N ASN A 165 -3.10 5.67 2.02
CA ASN A 165 -3.28 4.50 1.18
C ASN A 165 -3.55 4.90 -0.27
N TYR A 166 -2.55 5.53 -0.90
CA TYR A 166 -2.58 5.92 -2.31
C TYR A 166 -1.74 4.97 -3.16
N ASP A 167 -2.40 4.14 -3.91
CA ASP A 167 -1.76 3.24 -4.86
C ASP A 167 -1.62 3.89 -6.25
N THR A 168 -0.60 3.51 -6.99
CA THR A 168 -0.51 3.85 -8.41
C THR A 168 -1.51 3.03 -9.22
N ALA A 169 -2.13 3.64 -10.23
CA ALA A 169 -3.01 2.96 -11.17
C ALA A 169 -2.47 3.08 -12.59
N SER A 170 -2.95 2.24 -13.51
CA SER A 170 -2.43 2.14 -14.88
C SER A 170 -2.39 3.45 -15.67
N ASN A 171 -3.23 4.42 -15.32
CA ASN A 171 -3.27 5.75 -15.95
C ASN A 171 -2.77 6.87 -15.03
N GLN A 172 -2.21 6.52 -13.88
CA GLN A 172 -1.79 7.47 -12.85
C GLN A 172 -0.41 7.07 -12.33
N THR A 173 0.62 7.45 -13.08
CA THR A 173 2.00 7.09 -12.77
C THR A 173 2.58 7.88 -11.61
N THR A 174 1.98 9.03 -11.27
CA THR A 174 2.37 9.87 -10.15
C THR A 174 1.16 10.11 -9.26
N ARG A 175 1.20 9.57 -8.05
CA ARG A 175 0.16 9.77 -7.04
C ARG A 175 0.70 10.69 -5.96
N ARG A 176 0.02 11.82 -5.80
CA ARG A 176 0.32 12.82 -4.77
C ARG A 176 -0.82 12.86 -3.76
N ILE A 177 -0.53 13.28 -2.53
CA ILE A 177 -1.58 13.53 -1.56
C ILE A 177 -2.44 14.67 -2.07
N ASP A 178 -3.74 14.42 -2.18
CA ASP A 178 -4.73 15.44 -2.54
C ASP A 178 -5.39 15.94 -1.25
N TRP A 179 -4.80 16.97 -0.65
CA TRP A 179 -5.36 17.63 0.52
C TRP A 179 -6.74 18.20 0.17
N ILE A 180 -7.67 18.17 1.11
CA ILE A 180 -9.02 18.71 0.89
C ILE A 180 -8.93 20.14 0.37
N ARG A 181 -9.64 20.41 -0.71
CA ARG A 181 -9.67 21.73 -1.35
C ARG A 181 -10.24 22.82 -0.45
N MET A 182 -11.11 22.47 0.49
CA MET A 182 -11.64 23.39 1.47
C MET A 182 -10.55 23.74 2.50
N MET A 183 -9.74 24.75 2.18
CA MET A 183 -8.72 25.33 3.07
C MET A 183 -7.65 24.35 3.55
N ALA A 184 -7.48 23.23 2.87
CA ALA A 184 -6.56 22.16 3.29
C ALA A 184 -6.76 21.72 4.75
N ALA A 185 -8.02 21.56 5.15
CA ALA A 185 -8.41 21.27 6.54
C ALA A 185 -7.79 20.00 7.11
N ASP A 186 -7.42 19.05 6.26
CA ASP A 186 -6.73 17.82 6.62
C ASP A 186 -5.20 17.90 6.51
N ALA A 187 -4.64 19.04 6.08
CA ALA A 187 -3.19 19.21 6.07
C ALA A 187 -2.64 19.33 7.51
N PRO A 188 -1.38 18.90 7.74
CA PRO A 188 -0.80 18.86 9.09
C PRO A 188 -0.30 20.25 9.56
N TRP A 189 -1.18 21.25 9.59
CA TRP A 189 -0.87 22.61 10.01
C TRP A 189 -0.38 22.72 11.47
N PHE A 190 -0.78 21.79 12.30
CA PHE A 190 -0.48 21.70 13.74
C PHE A 190 0.81 20.92 14.06
N VAL A 191 1.53 20.42 13.06
CA VAL A 191 2.63 19.45 13.20
C VAL A 191 3.81 19.94 14.06
N GLN A 192 3.93 21.25 14.28
CA GLN A 192 4.97 21.81 15.16
C GLN A 192 4.64 21.63 16.62
N ASP A 193 3.36 21.61 16.97
CA ASP A 193 2.84 21.69 18.33
C ASP A 193 2.21 20.38 18.83
N VAL A 194 1.70 19.55 17.93
CA VAL A 194 1.06 18.26 18.22
C VAL A 194 1.93 17.12 17.68
N PRO A 195 2.29 16.12 18.50
CA PRO A 195 2.97 14.92 18.04
C PRO A 195 2.23 14.30 16.86
N THR A 196 2.94 14.06 15.75
CA THR A 196 2.31 13.58 14.52
C THR A 196 3.13 12.45 13.90
N LEU A 197 2.46 11.31 13.70
CA LEU A 197 2.98 10.15 12.97
C LEU A 197 2.34 10.08 11.59
N PHE A 198 3.11 9.79 10.57
CA PHE A 198 2.62 9.51 9.23
C PHE A 198 2.97 8.08 8.83
N VAL A 199 1.96 7.31 8.46
CA VAL A 199 2.08 5.93 7.97
C VAL A 199 1.68 5.90 6.50
N SER A 200 2.60 5.49 5.63
CA SER A 200 2.33 5.29 4.21
C SER A 200 2.18 3.80 3.91
N LEU A 201 0.96 3.38 3.56
CA LEU A 201 0.64 1.95 3.39
C LEU A 201 0.95 1.41 1.98
N ALA A 202 0.93 2.26 0.96
CA ALA A 202 1.11 1.81 -0.43
C ALA A 202 2.33 2.46 -1.09
N ASN A 203 2.23 3.72 -1.44
CA ASN A 203 3.30 4.46 -2.11
C ASN A 203 4.29 5.03 -1.08
N PRO A 204 5.60 4.70 -1.14
CA PRO A 204 6.57 5.14 -0.15
C PRO A 204 7.02 6.61 -0.29
N TYR A 205 6.49 7.36 -1.25
CA TYR A 205 7.00 8.70 -1.60
C TYR A 205 6.18 9.85 -1.02
N HIS A 206 5.18 9.62 -0.18
CA HIS A 206 4.31 10.66 0.38
C HIS A 206 5.05 11.67 1.28
N LEU A 207 6.26 11.34 1.75
CA LEU A 207 7.08 12.30 2.48
C LEU A 207 7.45 13.54 1.63
N PHE A 208 7.47 13.42 0.30
CA PHE A 208 7.65 14.57 -0.60
C PHE A 208 6.44 15.53 -0.58
N ASP A 209 5.26 15.03 -0.25
CA ASP A 209 4.03 15.82 -0.15
C ASP A 209 3.82 16.42 1.24
N ALA A 210 4.45 15.82 2.26
CA ALA A 210 4.33 16.21 3.65
C ALA A 210 5.73 16.30 4.33
N PRO A 211 6.67 17.12 3.81
CA PRO A 211 8.05 17.17 4.31
C PRO A 211 8.17 17.68 5.75
N MET A 212 7.13 18.39 6.24
CA MET A 212 7.05 18.89 7.61
C MET A 212 6.84 17.78 8.66
N ILE A 213 6.40 16.61 8.28
CA ILE A 213 6.19 15.48 9.20
C ILE A 213 7.50 15.08 9.86
N LYS A 214 7.47 14.89 11.18
CA LYS A 214 8.66 14.59 11.99
C LYS A 214 8.88 13.08 12.21
N THR A 215 7.80 12.28 12.17
CA THR A 215 7.87 10.80 12.29
C THR A 215 7.10 10.17 11.13
N TYR A 216 7.79 9.35 10.33
CA TYR A 216 7.26 8.79 9.10
C TYR A 216 7.68 7.34 8.91
N ILE A 217 6.71 6.47 8.65
CA ILE A 217 6.88 5.03 8.42
C ILE A 217 6.33 4.64 7.05
N ASN A 218 7.05 3.79 6.32
CA ASN A 218 6.57 3.08 5.15
C ASN A 218 6.14 1.66 5.52
N GLY A 219 4.87 1.32 5.28
CA GLY A 219 4.32 -0.04 5.41
C GLY A 219 4.32 -0.81 4.09
N TYR A 220 4.36 -0.13 2.94
CA TYR A 220 4.37 -0.68 1.56
C TYR A 220 3.13 -1.46 1.15
N SER A 221 2.24 -1.81 2.07
CA SER A 221 0.99 -2.53 1.81
C SER A 221 -0.08 -2.15 2.82
N ALA A 222 -1.33 -2.25 2.41
CA ALA A 222 -2.50 -1.96 3.24
C ALA A 222 -3.23 -3.23 3.73
N ASN A 223 -2.56 -4.40 3.70
CA ASN A 223 -3.16 -5.64 4.17
C ASN A 223 -3.17 -5.76 5.71
N ASP A 224 -4.00 -6.66 6.23
CA ASP A 224 -4.20 -6.86 7.67
C ASP A 224 -2.92 -7.22 8.41
N THR A 225 -2.02 -7.99 7.79
CA THR A 225 -0.74 -8.39 8.39
C THR A 225 0.16 -7.18 8.63
N VAL A 226 0.24 -6.26 7.66
CA VAL A 226 1.02 -5.02 7.81
C VAL A 226 0.40 -4.11 8.85
N ASN A 227 -0.93 -3.94 8.85
CA ASN A 227 -1.63 -3.14 9.84
C ASN A 227 -1.44 -3.68 11.26
N GLU A 228 -1.40 -5.02 11.43
CA GLU A 228 -1.14 -5.67 12.72
C GLU A 228 0.28 -5.43 13.24
N ILE A 229 1.26 -5.34 12.34
CA ILE A 229 2.67 -5.11 12.74
C ILE A 229 2.93 -3.63 13.03
N LEU A 230 2.21 -2.74 12.35
CA LEU A 230 2.36 -1.29 12.52
C LEU A 230 1.77 -0.75 13.82
N VAL A 231 0.79 -1.44 14.40
CA VAL A 231 0.13 -1.10 15.67
C VAL A 231 0.73 -1.87 16.82
#